data_2c349cdf66bf5d9f83f8bdde0ed89722
#
_entry.id   2c349cdf66bf5d9f83f8bdde0ed89722
#
_cell.length_a   1.000
_cell.length_b   1.000
_cell.length_c   1.000
_cell.angle_alpha   90.00
_cell.angle_beta   90.00
_cell.angle_gamma   90.00
#
_symmetry.space_group_name_H-M   'P 1'
#
loop_
_entity.id
_entity.type
_entity.pdbx_description
1 polymer ?
#
loop_
_entity_poly.entity_id
_entity_poly.type
_entity_poly.pdbx_seq_one_letter_code
_entity_poly.pdbx_strand_id
1 'polypeptide(L)'
;MGSIKDINGMDLTEAECIKKRWQEYTEELYKKDLHDPDNREGVITHTLLKPDILECEVRWALGSITMNKASRGDRIPVELFQILKDNAVKVQQSICQQIWKTQQWSQDWKRSVFIPISKKGNAKECSNCLTTVLISHTS
;
A
#
# COMPACT_ATOMS: atom_id res chain seq x y z
N MET A 1 21.46 11.91 5.95
CA MET A 1 20.02 11.92 6.17
C MET A 1 19.62 13.27 6.74
N GLY A 2 18.56 13.87 6.22
CA GLY A 2 18.07 15.15 6.74
C GLY A 2 17.49 15.02 8.15
N SER A 3 17.65 16.05 8.98
CA SER A 3 16.93 16.16 10.24
C SER A 3 15.48 16.53 10.01
N ILE A 4 14.56 16.07 10.87
CA ILE A 4 13.17 16.50 10.93
C ILE A 4 12.87 17.14 12.27
N LYS A 5 11.83 17.96 12.35
CA LYS A 5 11.39 18.58 13.60
C LYS A 5 10.40 17.70 14.35
N ASP A 6 10.54 17.68 15.66
CA ASP A 6 9.55 17.11 16.57
C ASP A 6 8.32 18.03 16.72
N ILE A 7 7.37 17.65 17.59
CA ILE A 7 6.17 18.42 17.88
C ILE A 7 6.48 19.81 18.50
N ASN A 8 7.64 19.92 19.17
CA ASN A 8 8.11 21.13 19.84
C ASN A 8 9.01 22.00 18.96
N GLY A 9 9.24 21.59 17.70
CA GLY A 9 10.08 22.29 16.75
C GLY A 9 11.59 22.02 16.89
N MET A 10 11.98 21.02 17.71
CA MET A 10 13.40 20.62 17.88
C MET A 10 13.83 19.68 16.75
N ASP A 11 15.07 19.85 16.28
CA ASP A 11 15.62 19.03 15.22
C ASP A 11 15.98 17.64 15.74
N LEU A 12 15.37 16.60 15.15
CA LEU A 12 15.70 15.20 15.38
C LEU A 12 16.73 14.73 14.35
N THR A 13 17.82 14.15 14.80
CA THR A 13 18.92 13.66 13.96
C THR A 13 19.09 12.15 14.00
N GLU A 14 18.61 11.51 15.06
CA GLU A 14 18.71 10.06 15.21
C GLU A 14 17.65 9.35 14.36
N ALA A 15 18.07 8.30 13.64
CA ALA A 15 17.21 7.56 12.71
C ALA A 15 15.95 6.97 13.38
N GLU A 16 16.08 6.46 14.60
CA GLU A 16 14.95 5.89 15.35
C GLU A 16 13.96 6.97 15.79
N CYS A 17 14.45 8.13 16.22
CA CYS A 17 13.60 9.26 16.58
C CYS A 17 12.88 9.82 15.35
N ILE A 18 13.54 9.91 14.22
CA ILE A 18 12.96 10.31 12.94
C ILE A 18 11.86 9.33 12.52
N LYS A 19 12.12 8.03 12.59
CA LYS A 19 11.15 6.98 12.26
C LYS A 19 9.91 7.03 13.16
N LYS A 20 10.13 7.19 14.49
CA LYS A 20 9.04 7.32 15.45
C LYS A 20 8.18 8.56 15.17
N ARG A 21 8.81 9.69 14.85
CA ARG A 21 8.07 10.92 14.50
C ARG A 21 7.22 10.75 13.24
N TRP A 22 7.73 10.06 12.22
CA TRP A 22 6.94 9.74 11.03
C TRP A 22 5.77 8.81 11.34
N GLN A 23 5.97 7.83 12.22
CA GLN A 23 4.90 6.93 12.65
C GLN A 23 3.79 7.73 13.36
N GLU A 24 4.13 8.56 14.33
CA GLU A 24 3.18 9.40 15.07
C GLU A 24 2.39 10.33 14.13
N TYR A 25 3.08 10.98 13.21
CA TYR A 25 2.45 11.87 12.23
C TYR A 25 1.48 11.11 11.31
N THR A 26 1.87 9.96 10.84
CA THR A 26 1.03 9.13 9.96
C THR A 26 -0.19 8.61 10.71
N GLU A 27 -0.02 8.14 11.93
CA GLU A 27 -1.14 7.70 12.78
C GLU A 27 -2.13 8.83 13.05
N GLU A 28 -1.65 10.02 13.35
CA GLU A 28 -2.49 11.20 13.57
C GLU A 28 -3.25 11.60 12.32
N LEU A 29 -2.59 11.56 11.16
CA LEU A 29 -3.19 11.88 9.86
C LEU A 29 -4.38 10.94 9.56
N TYR A 30 -4.19 9.64 9.73
CA TYR A 30 -5.23 8.64 9.46
C TYR A 30 -6.32 8.57 10.53
N LYS A 31 -6.03 8.94 11.78
CA LYS A 31 -7.08 9.05 12.82
C LYS A 31 -8.10 10.13 12.51
N LYS A 32 -7.71 11.19 11.82
CA LYS A 32 -8.66 12.24 11.39
C LYS A 32 -9.64 11.73 10.35
N ASP A 33 -9.19 10.87 9.44
CA ASP A 33 -10.05 10.31 8.38
C ASP A 33 -11.07 9.28 8.91
N LEU A 34 -10.79 8.64 10.06
CA LEU A 34 -11.72 7.71 10.71
C LEU A 34 -12.90 8.38 11.42
N HIS A 35 -12.91 9.69 11.53
CA HIS A 35 -13.96 10.47 12.18
C HIS A 35 -14.94 11.13 11.20
N ASP A 36 -14.94 10.72 9.94
CA ASP A 36 -15.95 11.14 8.98
C ASP A 36 -17.25 10.37 9.27
N PRO A 37 -18.32 11.03 9.76
CA PRO A 37 -19.58 10.37 10.12
C PRO A 37 -20.35 9.82 8.91
N ASP A 38 -19.88 10.05 7.69
CA ASP A 38 -20.52 9.61 6.46
C ASP A 38 -19.98 8.26 5.95
N ASN A 39 -19.02 7.66 6.67
CA ASN A 39 -18.58 6.29 6.39
C ASN A 39 -19.63 5.31 6.94
N ARG A 40 -20.77 5.25 6.27
CA ARG A 40 -21.76 4.21 6.47
C ARG A 40 -21.13 2.90 6.03
N GLU A 41 -20.64 2.14 7.00
CA GLU A 41 -20.49 0.69 6.83
C GLU A 41 -21.84 0.14 6.40
N GLY A 42 -22.04 0.07 5.11
CA GLY A 42 -23.05 -0.76 4.53
C GLY A 42 -22.70 -2.19 4.90
N VAL A 43 -23.30 -2.69 5.98
CA VAL A 43 -23.32 -4.13 6.25
C VAL A 43 -24.09 -4.76 5.11
N ILE A 44 -23.38 -5.03 4.03
CA ILE A 44 -23.90 -5.84 2.94
C ILE A 44 -23.79 -7.28 3.41
N THR A 45 -24.87 -7.75 4.03
CA THR A 45 -25.08 -9.17 4.27
C THR A 45 -25.32 -9.89 2.94
N HIS A 46 -24.25 -10.04 2.15
CA HIS A 46 -24.29 -10.90 0.98
C HIS A 46 -23.97 -12.34 1.38
N THR A 47 -25.01 -13.06 1.75
CA THR A 47 -25.03 -14.53 1.78
C THR A 47 -25.17 -15.11 0.37
N LEU A 48 -24.74 -14.37 -0.65
CA LEU A 48 -24.71 -14.86 -2.02
C LEU A 48 -23.42 -15.65 -2.20
N LEU A 49 -23.54 -16.81 -2.84
CA LEU A 49 -22.42 -17.61 -3.32
C LEU A 49 -21.45 -16.68 -4.05
N LYS A 50 -20.31 -16.43 -3.44
CA LYS A 50 -19.28 -15.59 -4.05
C LYS A 50 -18.73 -16.35 -5.26
N PRO A 51 -18.85 -15.82 -6.48
CA PRO A 51 -18.31 -16.50 -7.66
C PRO A 51 -16.80 -16.67 -7.54
N ASP A 52 -16.29 -17.74 -8.14
CA ASP A 52 -14.84 -17.94 -8.21
C ASP A 52 -14.18 -16.88 -9.09
N ILE A 53 -12.94 -16.54 -8.76
CA ILE A 53 -12.13 -15.61 -9.56
C ILE A 53 -11.72 -16.29 -10.85
N LEU A 54 -12.11 -15.70 -11.99
CA LEU A 54 -11.84 -16.24 -13.30
C LEU A 54 -10.42 -15.90 -13.79
N GLU A 55 -9.83 -16.78 -14.58
CA GLU A 55 -8.52 -16.56 -15.20
C GLU A 55 -8.50 -15.30 -16.08
N CYS A 56 -9.60 -15.03 -16.81
CA CYS A 56 -9.71 -13.85 -17.66
C CYS A 56 -9.69 -12.54 -16.87
N GLU A 57 -10.23 -12.52 -15.64
CA GLU A 57 -10.21 -11.35 -14.77
C GLU A 57 -8.78 -11.05 -14.30
N VAL A 58 -8.04 -12.10 -13.90
CA VAL A 58 -6.64 -11.97 -13.50
C VAL A 58 -5.78 -11.52 -14.70
N ARG A 59 -6.00 -12.10 -15.87
CA ARG A 59 -5.30 -11.73 -17.10
C ARG A 59 -5.54 -10.27 -17.48
N TRP A 60 -6.77 -9.82 -17.37
CA TRP A 60 -7.12 -8.42 -17.62
C TRP A 60 -6.46 -7.48 -16.61
N ALA A 61 -6.50 -7.83 -15.32
CA ALA A 61 -5.87 -7.05 -14.26
C ALA A 61 -4.36 -6.92 -14.47
N LEU A 62 -3.66 -8.02 -14.73
CA LEU A 62 -2.23 -8.01 -15.02
C LEU A 62 -1.88 -7.23 -16.29
N GLY A 63 -2.72 -7.28 -17.30
CA GLY A 63 -2.55 -6.51 -18.55
C GLY A 63 -2.78 -5.01 -18.37
N SER A 64 -3.54 -4.59 -17.35
CA SER A 64 -3.83 -3.19 -17.06
C SER A 64 -2.78 -2.52 -16.18
N ILE A 65 -1.85 -3.27 -15.59
CA ILE A 65 -0.78 -2.71 -14.75
C ILE A 65 0.18 -1.88 -15.62
N THR A 66 0.38 -0.63 -15.20
CA THR A 66 1.28 0.29 -15.90
C THR A 66 2.75 -0.09 -15.68
N MET A 67 3.52 -0.08 -16.76
CA MET A 67 4.96 -0.32 -16.76
C MET A 67 5.76 0.75 -16.02
N ASN A 68 7.01 0.43 -15.68
CA ASN A 68 7.96 1.36 -15.06
C ASN A 68 7.49 1.96 -13.73
N LYS A 69 6.72 1.20 -12.97
CA LYS A 69 6.37 1.56 -11.59
C LYS A 69 7.42 1.04 -10.61
N ALA A 70 7.66 1.83 -9.56
CA ALA A 70 8.56 1.43 -8.50
C ALA A 70 8.05 0.15 -7.81
N SER A 71 8.91 -0.88 -7.75
CA SER A 71 8.63 -2.07 -6.98
C SER A 71 8.71 -1.76 -5.49
N ARG A 72 7.89 -2.45 -4.73
CA ARG A 72 7.96 -2.43 -3.27
C ARG A 72 9.18 -3.21 -2.75
N GLY A 73 9.26 -3.35 -1.43
CA GLY A 73 10.29 -4.12 -0.73
C GLY A 73 10.40 -5.60 -1.12
N ASP A 74 9.39 -6.18 -1.78
CA ASP A 74 9.43 -7.51 -2.39
C ASP A 74 10.32 -7.57 -3.64
N ARG A 75 10.69 -6.41 -4.18
CA ARG A 75 11.53 -6.25 -5.38
C ARG A 75 11.00 -6.97 -6.62
N ILE A 76 9.71 -7.24 -6.68
CA ILE A 76 9.08 -7.86 -7.85
C ILE A 76 8.71 -6.76 -8.84
N PRO A 77 9.41 -6.60 -9.96
CA PRO A 77 9.04 -5.63 -10.97
C PRO A 77 7.82 -6.10 -11.76
N VAL A 78 6.98 -5.16 -12.17
CA VAL A 78 5.78 -5.47 -12.96
C VAL A 78 6.11 -6.17 -14.28
N GLU A 79 7.28 -5.89 -14.84
CA GLU A 79 7.78 -6.51 -16.08
C GLU A 79 7.94 -8.02 -15.97
N LEU A 80 8.16 -8.56 -14.78
CA LEU A 80 8.25 -9.99 -14.54
C LEU A 80 6.94 -10.69 -14.91
N PHE A 81 5.79 -10.09 -14.62
CA PHE A 81 4.49 -10.68 -14.99
C PHE A 81 4.30 -10.77 -16.50
N GLN A 82 4.88 -9.84 -17.24
CA GLN A 82 4.82 -9.87 -18.71
C GLN A 82 5.73 -10.94 -19.31
N ILE A 83 6.90 -11.18 -18.70
CA ILE A 83 7.81 -12.23 -19.13
C ILE A 83 7.21 -13.61 -18.86
N LEU A 84 6.61 -13.80 -17.71
CA LEU A 84 6.01 -15.08 -17.30
C LEU A 84 4.67 -15.38 -17.98
N LYS A 85 4.01 -14.38 -18.55
CA LYS A 85 2.74 -14.51 -19.32
C LYS A 85 1.71 -15.42 -18.62
N ASP A 86 1.32 -16.52 -19.29
CA ASP A 86 0.29 -17.44 -18.81
C ASP A 86 0.63 -18.13 -17.49
N ASN A 87 1.90 -18.36 -17.20
CA ASN A 87 2.33 -18.94 -15.94
C ASN A 87 2.09 -17.96 -14.78
N ALA A 88 2.37 -16.67 -14.99
CA ALA A 88 2.06 -15.65 -13.99
C ALA A 88 0.57 -15.56 -13.71
N VAL A 89 -0.27 -15.61 -14.74
CA VAL A 89 -1.74 -15.59 -14.61
C VAL A 89 -2.23 -16.75 -13.75
N LYS A 90 -1.77 -17.98 -14.03
CA LYS A 90 -2.18 -19.18 -13.28
C LYS A 90 -1.77 -19.12 -11.81
N VAL A 91 -0.54 -18.71 -11.53
CA VAL A 91 -0.04 -18.58 -10.16
C VAL A 91 -0.84 -17.49 -9.41
N GLN A 92 -1.01 -16.34 -10.04
CA GLN A 92 -1.75 -15.23 -9.44
C GLN A 92 -3.21 -15.60 -9.19
N GLN A 93 -3.86 -16.26 -10.14
CA GLN A 93 -5.23 -16.76 -9.97
C GLN A 93 -5.34 -17.72 -8.78
N SER A 94 -4.41 -18.67 -8.64
CA SER A 94 -4.39 -19.61 -7.53
C SER A 94 -4.29 -18.90 -6.19
N ILE A 95 -3.41 -17.90 -6.09
CA ILE A 95 -3.24 -17.09 -4.87
C ILE A 95 -4.53 -16.29 -4.57
N CYS A 96 -5.08 -15.62 -5.58
CA CYS A 96 -6.30 -14.86 -5.42
C CYS A 96 -7.49 -15.73 -4.99
N GLN A 97 -7.64 -16.91 -5.59
CA GLN A 97 -8.69 -17.87 -5.20
C GLN A 97 -8.52 -18.35 -3.76
N GLN A 98 -7.28 -18.63 -3.35
CA GLN A 98 -7.03 -19.03 -1.97
C GLN A 98 -7.41 -17.92 -0.98
N ILE A 99 -6.99 -16.68 -1.24
CA ILE A 99 -7.37 -15.52 -0.42
C ILE A 99 -8.88 -15.34 -0.41
N TRP A 100 -9.54 -15.48 -1.57
CA TRP A 100 -10.99 -15.36 -1.70
C TRP A 100 -11.75 -16.39 -0.86
N LYS A 101 -11.29 -17.65 -0.87
CA LYS A 101 -11.90 -18.75 -0.10
C LYS A 101 -11.62 -18.63 1.39
N THR A 102 -10.38 -18.31 1.77
CA THR A 102 -9.95 -18.31 3.18
C THR A 102 -10.18 -16.97 3.87
N GLN A 103 -10.37 -15.87 3.10
CA GLN A 103 -10.41 -14.49 3.59
C GLN A 103 -9.14 -14.09 4.35
N GLN A 104 -8.03 -14.80 4.09
CA GLN A 104 -6.73 -14.54 4.73
C GLN A 104 -5.77 -13.93 3.71
N TRP A 105 -5.37 -12.70 3.96
CA TRP A 105 -4.39 -11.98 3.17
C TRP A 105 -2.98 -12.31 3.64
N SER A 106 -2.05 -12.43 2.69
CA SER A 106 -0.63 -12.51 3.02
C SER A 106 -0.20 -11.30 3.86
N GLN A 107 0.65 -11.54 4.86
CA GLN A 107 1.18 -10.46 5.70
C GLN A 107 1.99 -9.45 4.86
N ASP A 108 2.68 -9.94 3.83
CA ASP A 108 3.45 -9.07 2.94
C ASP A 108 2.56 -8.14 2.12
N TRP A 109 1.35 -8.56 1.75
CA TRP A 109 0.39 -7.72 1.03
C TRP A 109 -0.26 -6.67 1.93
N LYS A 110 -0.37 -6.96 3.23
CA LYS A 110 -0.90 -6.02 4.23
C LYS A 110 0.09 -4.90 4.57
N ARG A 111 1.36 -5.05 4.23
CA ARG A 111 2.38 -4.05 4.54
C ARG A 111 2.48 -3.04 3.40
N SER A 112 2.52 -1.78 3.76
CA SER A 112 2.78 -0.66 2.86
C SER A 112 4.09 0.02 3.25
N VAL A 113 4.79 0.56 2.27
CA VAL A 113 5.98 1.37 2.50
C VAL A 113 5.61 2.83 2.25
N PHE A 114 5.76 3.66 3.28
CA PHE A 114 5.51 5.09 3.19
C PHE A 114 6.80 5.82 2.81
N ILE A 115 6.75 6.61 1.76
CA ILE A 115 7.86 7.44 1.30
C ILE A 115 7.46 8.90 1.43
N PRO A 116 8.11 9.68 2.31
CA PRO A 116 7.88 11.10 2.39
C PRO A 116 8.58 11.81 1.23
N ILE A 117 7.84 12.61 0.48
CA ILE A 117 8.35 13.45 -0.60
C ILE A 117 8.18 14.90 -0.15
N SER A 118 9.29 15.64 -0.03
CA SER A 118 9.24 17.03 0.39
C SER A 118 8.52 17.91 -0.65
N LYS A 119 7.60 18.72 -0.18
CA LYS A 119 7.00 19.81 -0.95
C LYS A 119 7.95 21.03 -0.96
N LYS A 120 7.58 22.06 -1.71
CA LYS A 120 8.29 23.36 -1.62
C LYS A 120 8.10 23.93 -0.22
N GLY A 121 9.18 24.28 0.45
CA GLY A 121 9.17 24.84 1.81
C GLY A 121 10.16 24.18 2.73
N ASN A 122 9.88 24.21 4.04
CA ASN A 122 10.76 23.63 5.05
C ASN A 122 10.62 22.09 5.05
N ALA A 123 11.59 21.40 4.46
CA ALA A 123 11.62 19.93 4.37
C ALA A 123 11.75 19.23 5.74
N LYS A 124 12.03 19.98 6.81
CA LYS A 124 12.15 19.43 8.17
C LYS A 124 10.80 19.20 8.86
N GLU A 125 9.73 19.76 8.34
CA GLU A 125 8.39 19.58 8.90
C GLU A 125 7.64 18.46 8.18
N CYS A 126 7.11 17.49 8.94
CA CYS A 126 6.34 16.37 8.37
C CYS A 126 5.13 16.86 7.56
N SER A 127 4.49 17.94 7.97
CA SER A 127 3.34 18.57 7.27
C SER A 127 3.70 19.10 5.88
N ASN A 128 4.97 19.44 5.65
CA ASN A 128 5.48 19.88 4.35
C ASN A 128 5.92 18.72 3.44
N CYS A 129 5.59 17.50 3.80
CA CYS A 129 5.84 16.33 2.98
C CYS A 129 4.52 15.75 2.45
N LEU A 130 4.57 15.24 1.23
CA LEU A 130 3.55 14.36 0.66
C LEU A 130 3.94 12.93 0.98
N THR A 131 3.07 12.18 1.60
CA THR A 131 3.30 10.77 1.86
C THR A 131 2.83 9.94 0.67
N THR A 132 3.76 9.28 0.00
CA THR A 132 3.45 8.32 -1.07
C THR A 132 3.52 6.91 -0.51
N VAL A 133 2.54 6.09 -0.87
CA VAL A 133 2.45 4.70 -0.40
C VAL A 133 2.82 3.77 -1.54
N LEU A 134 3.76 2.87 -1.28
CA LEU A 134 4.08 1.76 -2.19
C LEU A 134 3.42 0.48 -1.67
N ILE A 135 2.64 -0.13 -2.54
CA ILE A 135 2.03 -1.44 -2.33
C ILE A 135 2.64 -2.47 -3.27
N SER A 136 2.50 -3.75 -2.95
CA SER A 136 2.98 -4.83 -3.85
C SER A 136 2.20 -4.83 -5.16
N HIS A 137 2.86 -5.13 -6.27
CA HIS A 137 2.22 -5.30 -7.58
C HIS A 137 1.36 -6.56 -7.65
N THR A 138 1.54 -7.48 -6.71
CA THR A 138 0.79 -8.75 -6.64
C THR A 138 -0.49 -8.64 -5.81
N SER A 139 -0.66 -7.54 -5.08
CA SER A 139 -1.81 -7.35 -4.17
C SER A 139 -3.05 -6.76 -4.81
#